data_cba3cff51d7c3988da15a10f30ee047a
#
_entry.id   cba3cff51d7c3988da15a10f30ee047a
#
_cell.length_a   1.000
_cell.length_b   1.000
_cell.length_c   1.000
_cell.angle_alpha   90.00
_cell.angle_beta   90.00
_cell.angle_gamma   90.00
#
_symmetry.space_group_name_H-M   'P 1'
#
loop_
_entity.id
_entity.type
_entity.pdbx_description
1 polymer ?
#
loop_
_entity_poly.entity_id
_entity_poly.type
_entity_poly.pdbx_seq_one_letter_code
_entity_poly.pdbx_strand_id
1 'polypeptide(L)' 'PYGLTASLWTQDPDRAWAIARQVETGTVFMNRADYLDPAICWTGCKDTGRGVGLSKLGYQSVTRPRSYHFRKVKP' A
#
# COMPACT_ATOMS: atom_id res chain seq x y z
N PRO A 1 -13.78 -12.01 -5.57
CA PRO A 1 -12.51 -11.97 -6.27
C PRO A 1 -11.83 -10.59 -6.28
N TYR A 2 -12.45 -9.57 -5.70
CA TYR A 2 -11.88 -8.22 -5.61
C TYR A 2 -11.54 -7.87 -4.17
N GLY A 3 -10.52 -7.02 -3.97
CA GLY A 3 -10.10 -6.61 -2.64
C GLY A 3 -9.36 -5.28 -2.64
N LEU A 4 -10.07 -4.18 -2.91
CA LEU A 4 -9.46 -2.84 -2.88
C LEU A 4 -9.48 -2.25 -1.48
N THR A 5 -10.66 -2.07 -0.90
CA THR A 5 -10.80 -1.51 0.43
C THR A 5 -11.82 -2.28 1.25
N ALA A 6 -11.73 -2.13 2.57
CA ALA A 6 -12.72 -2.57 3.53
C ALA A 6 -12.86 -1.52 4.63
N SER A 7 -14.05 -1.40 5.20
CA SER A 7 -14.32 -0.47 6.28
C SER A 7 -14.91 -1.22 7.45
N LEU A 8 -14.35 -1.00 8.64
CA LEU A 8 -14.80 -1.59 9.89
C LEU A 8 -15.33 -0.48 10.79
N TRP A 9 -16.55 -0.65 11.28
CA TRP A 9 -17.22 0.34 12.13
C TRP A 9 -17.32 -0.20 13.55
N THR A 10 -16.40 0.22 14.40
CA THR A 10 -16.35 -0.21 15.79
C THR A 10 -15.56 0.82 16.60
N GLN A 11 -15.82 0.85 17.90
CA GLN A 11 -15.04 1.68 18.84
C GLN A 11 -13.95 0.87 19.55
N ASP A 12 -13.85 -0.43 19.26
CA ASP A 12 -12.85 -1.32 19.85
C ASP A 12 -11.70 -1.55 18.88
N PRO A 13 -10.52 -0.91 19.09
CA PRO A 13 -9.39 -1.07 18.19
C PRO A 13 -8.87 -2.50 18.12
N ASP A 14 -8.89 -3.24 19.21
CA ASP A 14 -8.38 -4.61 19.23
C ASP A 14 -9.23 -5.52 18.37
N ARG A 15 -10.54 -5.33 18.40
CA ARG A 15 -11.46 -6.08 17.54
C ARG A 15 -11.27 -5.71 16.07
N ALA A 16 -11.06 -4.43 15.80
CA ALA A 16 -10.79 -3.97 14.44
C ALA A 16 -9.52 -4.62 13.88
N TRP A 17 -8.45 -4.67 14.66
CA TRP A 17 -7.20 -5.33 14.26
C TRP A 17 -7.39 -6.82 14.02
N ALA A 18 -8.14 -7.50 14.89
CA ALA A 18 -8.38 -8.95 14.74
C ALA A 18 -9.09 -9.27 13.43
N ILE A 19 -10.06 -8.45 13.04
CA ILE A 19 -10.80 -8.63 11.78
C ILE A 19 -9.96 -8.18 10.58
N ALA A 20 -9.28 -7.05 10.69
CA ALA A 20 -8.48 -6.49 9.61
C ALA A 20 -7.41 -7.47 9.09
N ARG A 21 -6.80 -8.25 9.98
CA ARG A 21 -5.78 -9.23 9.61
C ARG A 21 -6.31 -10.38 8.78
N GLN A 22 -7.61 -10.60 8.76
CA GLN A 22 -8.24 -11.70 8.03
C GLN A 22 -8.84 -11.26 6.71
N VAL A 23 -8.92 -9.96 6.44
CA VAL A 23 -9.55 -9.42 5.24
C VAL A 23 -8.49 -9.17 4.17
N GLU A 24 -8.70 -9.75 3.00
CA GLU A 24 -7.77 -9.60 1.88
C GLU A 24 -8.12 -8.38 1.03
N THR A 25 -7.69 -7.21 1.50
CA THR A 25 -7.85 -5.95 0.77
C THR A 25 -6.55 -5.14 0.85
N GLY A 26 -6.40 -4.18 -0.06
CA GLY A 26 -5.23 -3.31 -0.05
C GLY A 26 -5.21 -2.34 1.12
N THR A 27 -6.38 -1.87 1.54
CA THR A 27 -6.54 -0.95 2.65
C THR A 27 -7.71 -1.37 3.51
N VAL A 28 -7.54 -1.25 4.83
CA VAL A 28 -8.63 -1.44 5.80
C VAL A 28 -8.77 -0.15 6.58
N PHE A 29 -9.99 0.38 6.60
CA PHE A 29 -10.33 1.58 7.35
C PHE A 29 -11.05 1.22 8.65
N MET A 30 -10.83 2.02 9.68
CA MET A 30 -11.62 1.96 10.91
C MET A 30 -12.39 3.28 11.03
N ASN A 31 -13.72 3.18 11.08
CA ASN A 31 -14.65 4.30 11.23
C ASN A 31 -14.53 5.38 10.14
N ARG A 32 -14.13 4.97 8.95
CA ARG A 32 -14.12 5.82 7.77
C ARG A 32 -14.12 4.95 6.52
N ALA A 33 -14.31 5.54 5.37
CA ALA A 33 -14.30 4.86 4.09
C ALA A 33 -13.68 5.73 3.01
N ASP A 34 -13.01 5.10 2.07
CA ASP A 34 -12.52 5.70 0.82
C ASP A 34 -11.76 7.01 1.01
N TYR A 35 -10.82 7.00 1.94
CA TYR A 35 -9.96 8.14 2.18
C TYR A 35 -8.55 7.84 1.64
N LEU A 36 -8.05 8.70 0.76
CA LEU A 36 -6.70 8.59 0.22
C LEU A 36 -5.73 9.38 1.08
N ASP A 37 -4.68 8.72 1.55
CA ASP A 37 -3.62 9.33 2.33
C ASP A 37 -2.30 9.10 1.58
N PRO A 38 -1.61 10.16 1.14
CA PRO A 38 -0.36 10.01 0.39
C PRO A 38 0.76 9.31 1.16
N ALA A 39 0.70 9.29 2.49
CA ALA A 39 1.70 8.62 3.32
C ALA A 39 1.48 7.11 3.39
N ILE A 40 0.31 6.62 2.98
CA ILE A 40 -0.06 5.20 3.05
C ILE A 40 -0.25 4.67 1.63
N CYS A 41 0.26 3.49 1.35
CA CYS A 41 0.14 2.92 0.02
C CYS A 41 -1.32 2.66 -0.37
N TRP A 42 -1.60 2.82 -1.64
CA TRP A 42 -2.89 2.49 -2.24
C TRP A 42 -2.68 1.31 -3.17
N THR A 43 -3.24 0.18 -2.81
CA THR A 43 -3.08 -1.08 -3.54
C THR A 43 -4.32 -1.93 -3.39
N GLY A 44 -4.42 -2.99 -4.16
CA GLY A 44 -5.53 -3.92 -4.09
C GLY A 44 -5.05 -5.35 -4.07
N CYS A 45 -5.98 -6.26 -3.81
CA CYS A 45 -5.73 -7.70 -3.80
C CYS A 45 -6.61 -8.38 -4.83
N LYS A 46 -6.26 -9.62 -5.15
CA LYS A 46 -7.06 -10.49 -6.05
C LYS A 46 -7.26 -9.82 -7.42
N ASP A 47 -8.47 -9.88 -7.96
CA ASP A 47 -8.78 -9.37 -9.29
C ASP A 47 -8.88 -7.85 -9.37
N THR A 48 -8.68 -7.15 -8.25
CA THR A 48 -8.61 -5.69 -8.23
C THR A 48 -7.43 -5.18 -9.04
N GLY A 49 -6.38 -5.98 -9.17
CA GLY A 49 -5.21 -5.64 -9.96
C GLY A 49 -3.93 -5.61 -9.14
N ARG A 50 -2.84 -5.30 -9.81
CA ARG A 50 -1.52 -5.23 -9.23
C ARG A 50 -1.01 -3.80 -9.26
N GLY A 51 0.00 -3.54 -8.44
CA GLY A 51 0.63 -2.25 -8.36
C GLY A 51 0.30 -1.52 -7.08
N VAL A 52 1.09 -0.50 -6.80
CA VAL A 52 1.00 0.27 -5.57
C VAL A 52 1.13 1.74 -5.92
N GLY A 53 0.18 2.54 -5.47
CA GLY A 53 0.27 3.99 -5.51
C GLY A 53 0.54 4.56 -4.13
N LEU A 54 0.85 5.83 -4.07
CA LEU A 54 1.07 6.58 -2.85
C LEU A 54 2.19 6.02 -1.97
N SER A 55 2.47 6.66 -0.85
CA SER A 55 3.58 6.36 0.06
C SER A 55 4.94 6.30 -0.65
N LYS A 56 5.97 5.88 0.06
CA LYS A 56 7.29 5.65 -0.52
C LYS A 56 7.28 4.53 -1.56
N LEU A 57 6.34 3.59 -1.43
CA LEU A 57 6.21 2.48 -2.36
C LEU A 57 5.72 2.93 -3.74
N GLY A 58 4.94 4.01 -3.80
CA GLY A 58 4.47 4.58 -5.07
C GLY A 58 5.61 5.06 -5.96
N TYR A 59 6.68 5.56 -5.37
CA TYR A 59 7.86 5.98 -6.14
C TYR A 59 8.48 4.81 -6.89
N GLN A 60 8.50 3.63 -6.29
CA GLN A 60 9.07 2.44 -6.93
C GLN A 60 8.25 2.00 -8.14
N SER A 61 6.95 2.27 -8.15
CA SER A 61 6.07 1.91 -9.25
C SER A 61 6.28 2.75 -10.49
N VAL A 62 6.73 3.99 -10.33
CA VAL A 62 6.90 4.94 -11.44
C VAL A 62 8.36 5.29 -11.72
N THR A 63 9.29 4.66 -11.02
CA THR A 63 10.72 4.89 -11.19
C THR A 63 11.43 3.59 -11.50
N ARG A 64 12.63 3.72 -12.01
CA ARG A 64 13.47 2.58 -12.34
C ARG A 64 14.82 2.75 -11.63
N PRO A 65 15.27 1.76 -10.84
CA PRO A 65 16.60 1.83 -10.26
C PRO A 65 17.67 1.89 -11.34
N ARG A 66 18.70 2.64 -11.08
CA ARG A 66 19.83 2.76 -11.98
C ARG A 66 21.12 2.77 -11.17
N SER A 67 22.08 2.00 -11.61
CA SER A 67 23.39 1.92 -10.95
C SER A 67 24.41 2.71 -11.71
N TYR A 68 25.30 3.35 -10.97
CA TYR A 68 26.48 4.04 -11.52
C TYR A 68 27.69 3.45 -10.83
N HIS A 69 28.67 3.04 -11.66
CA HIS A 69 29.91 2.51 -11.12
C HIS A 69 31.06 3.19 -11.85
N PHE A 70 31.60 4.22 -11.25
CA PHE A 70 32.70 4.98 -11.83
C PHE A 70 34.01 4.58 -11.19
N ARG A 71 35.00 4.40 -12.02
CA ARG A 71 36.35 4.13 -11.56
C ARG A 71 37.29 5.23 -12.07
N LYS A 72 38.00 5.86 -11.15
CA LYS A 72 38.98 6.87 -11.48
C LYS A 72 40.30 6.17 -11.84
N VAL A 73 40.75 6.40 -13.08
CA VAL A 73 42.02 5.83 -13.55
C VAL A 73 43.10 6.88 -13.43
N LYS A 74 44.24 6.51 -12.82
CA LYS A 74 45.39 7.39 -12.75
C LYS A 74 46.03 7.50 -14.12
N PRO A 75 46.40 8.75 -14.58
CA PRO A 75 47.07 8.95 -15.85
C PRO A 75 48.45 8.26 -15.93
#